data_9de48ce006dce965279ba7dbb286f231
#
_entry.id   9de48ce006dce965279ba7dbb286f231
#
_cell.length_a   1.000
_cell.length_b   1.000
_cell.length_c   1.000
_cell.angle_alpha   90.00
_cell.angle_beta   90.00
_cell.angle_gamma   90.00
#
_symmetry.space_group_name_H-M   'P 1'
#
loop_
_entity.id
_entity.type
_entity.pdbx_description
1 polymer ?
#
loop_
_entity_poly.entity_id
_entity_poly.type
_entity_poly.pdbx_seq_one_letter_code
_entity_poly.pdbx_strand_id
1 'polypeptide(L)'
;MKNLIKKLVTLALSVCFILPLFACDGCFEPQGNNVVLPPSNVSDVTYTPTVDKYTQNLEEASLTSAVKDVYQSVVYIENTISPNQKGRGCGVVVDIDAVGENANVYYIYTCYHVVEDFTSLKVTFPFIPIYYDASMTLQYDYANINYDTYVFTTEGNEPEVGFVGGDRLTDVAVLKVDISAFSDVTVKDGVQVPALKPVKAKVSDDYYTLGQTVFAIGNPTGELPGTVTSGVVSYINRDISVDDLGVMKLLQFDTPINAGNSGGGLFNLFGELVGIVNAGTTTYENIGFAIPTTINSPTKDYGNNDTGFVNVAKQLIETAWSDGNGNYNYGYVIGRWQLGLGVAYDSNGAPYVANIENSSVFYGTEVSVNDYIKKVSYLKNGGTVTHVIGATADKLAGDVFNDVYEVMKSDLKAGDSVTITFKNRFGSEYSVTATLKQKIYRDTGKGTGN
;
A
#
# COMPACT_ATOMS: atom_id res chain seq x y z
N MET A 1 10.63 -49.84 -29.72
CA MET A 1 10.76 -48.43 -29.24
C MET A 1 10.52 -48.23 -27.73
N LYS A 2 9.61 -48.95 -27.09
CA LYS A 2 9.36 -48.77 -25.63
C LYS A 2 10.47 -49.23 -24.67
N ASN A 3 11.37 -50.16 -25.14
CA ASN A 3 12.47 -50.65 -24.29
C ASN A 3 13.76 -49.84 -24.41
N LEU A 4 13.86 -48.92 -25.37
CA LEU A 4 15.03 -48.08 -25.54
C LEU A 4 14.91 -46.81 -24.67
N ILE A 5 13.68 -46.35 -24.46
CA ILE A 5 13.39 -45.16 -23.60
C ILE A 5 13.59 -45.46 -22.10
N LYS A 6 13.27 -46.71 -21.67
CA LYS A 6 13.54 -47.12 -20.28
C LYS A 6 15.03 -47.24 -19.94
N LYS A 7 15.88 -47.60 -20.89
CA LYS A 7 17.34 -47.67 -20.66
C LYS A 7 18.01 -46.28 -20.66
N LEU A 8 17.45 -45.31 -21.37
CA LEU A 8 17.96 -43.92 -21.36
C LEU A 8 17.60 -43.15 -20.10
N VAL A 9 16.43 -43.39 -19.51
CA VAL A 9 16.02 -42.75 -18.23
C VAL A 9 16.81 -43.33 -17.04
N THR A 10 17.19 -44.61 -17.09
CA THR A 10 18.00 -45.24 -16.01
C THR A 10 19.47 -44.83 -16.08
N LEU A 11 19.96 -44.42 -17.26
CA LEU A 11 21.36 -43.96 -17.42
C LEU A 11 21.49 -42.46 -17.04
N ALA A 12 20.42 -41.69 -17.15
CA ALA A 12 20.43 -40.26 -16.76
C ALA A 12 20.36 -40.06 -15.23
N LEU A 13 19.81 -41.02 -14.48
CA LEU A 13 19.73 -40.99 -13.01
C LEU A 13 20.95 -41.53 -12.28
N SER A 14 21.85 -42.23 -12.98
CA SER A 14 23.07 -42.78 -12.36
C SER A 14 24.34 -41.93 -12.59
N VAL A 15 24.26 -40.84 -13.36
CA VAL A 15 25.41 -39.94 -13.64
C VAL A 15 25.40 -38.70 -12.70
N CYS A 16 24.34 -38.47 -11.94
CA CYS A 16 24.27 -37.31 -11.04
C CYS A 16 24.85 -37.51 -9.62
N PHE A 17 25.51 -38.64 -9.34
CA PHE A 17 26.00 -38.92 -7.97
C PHE A 17 27.51 -39.17 -7.84
N ILE A 18 28.33 -38.84 -8.84
CA ILE A 18 29.79 -38.87 -8.68
C ILE A 18 30.38 -37.65 -9.38
N LEU A 19 30.27 -36.49 -8.77
CA LEU A 19 31.21 -35.38 -8.97
C LEU A 19 32.01 -35.24 -7.68
N PRO A 20 33.34 -35.43 -7.71
CA PRO A 20 34.18 -35.15 -6.57
C PRO A 20 34.14 -33.66 -6.29
N LEU A 21 34.04 -33.30 -5.01
CA LEU A 21 34.40 -31.98 -4.50
C LEU A 21 35.83 -31.65 -4.96
N PHE A 22 35.97 -30.98 -6.09
CA PHE A 22 37.15 -30.19 -6.34
C PHE A 22 37.00 -28.92 -5.53
N ALA A 23 37.67 -28.88 -4.39
CA ALA A 23 38.01 -27.64 -3.74
C ALA A 23 38.71 -26.77 -4.80
N CYS A 24 38.12 -25.66 -5.15
CA CYS A 24 38.76 -24.61 -5.89
C CYS A 24 39.76 -23.91 -4.93
N ASP A 25 40.94 -24.52 -4.77
CA ASP A 25 42.12 -23.81 -4.28
C ASP A 25 42.55 -22.84 -5.38
N GLY A 26 42.35 -21.54 -5.12
CA GLY A 26 42.98 -20.51 -5.95
C GLY A 26 42.05 -19.49 -6.59
N CYS A 27 41.09 -18.93 -5.89
CA CYS A 27 40.48 -17.68 -6.30
C CYS A 27 40.18 -16.79 -5.10
N PHE A 28 40.90 -15.71 -5.07
CA PHE A 28 40.89 -14.59 -4.11
C PHE A 28 41.95 -14.68 -3.00
N GLU A 29 43.20 -14.41 -3.39
CA GLU A 29 44.07 -13.64 -2.49
C GLU A 29 43.51 -12.24 -2.41
N PRO A 30 43.11 -11.73 -1.23
CA PRO A 30 42.79 -10.33 -1.08
C PRO A 30 44.08 -9.55 -1.32
N GLN A 31 44.14 -8.79 -2.42
CA GLN A 31 45.15 -7.74 -2.57
C GLN A 31 45.06 -6.86 -1.33
N GLY A 32 46.11 -6.90 -0.54
CA GLY A 32 46.22 -6.13 0.69
C GLY A 32 46.27 -4.64 0.43
N ASN A 33 45.11 -4.04 0.35
CA ASN A 33 44.96 -2.64 0.72
C ASN A 33 44.89 -2.63 2.25
N ASN A 34 45.98 -2.20 2.88
CA ASN A 34 46.00 -1.85 4.29
C ASN A 34 44.97 -0.74 4.49
N VAL A 35 43.72 -1.12 4.75
CA VAL A 35 42.75 -0.21 5.36
C VAL A 35 43.21 -0.02 6.76
N VAL A 36 43.93 1.08 6.99
CA VAL A 36 44.21 1.55 8.34
C VAL A 36 42.85 1.97 8.89
N LEU A 37 42.26 1.07 9.67
CA LEU A 37 41.09 1.42 10.46
C LEU A 37 41.48 2.55 11.38
N PRO A 38 40.72 3.64 11.50
CA PRO A 38 41.00 4.67 12.51
C PRO A 38 41.03 3.98 13.87
N PRO A 39 41.90 4.43 14.81
CA PRO A 39 41.98 3.85 16.13
C PRO A 39 40.60 3.87 16.75
N SER A 40 40.12 2.70 17.14
CA SER A 40 38.85 2.53 17.82
C SER A 40 38.91 3.17 19.20
N ASN A 41 38.68 4.46 19.30
CA ASN A 41 38.17 5.05 20.53
C ASN A 41 36.69 4.71 20.68
N VAL A 42 36.39 3.44 20.57
CA VAL A 42 35.13 2.92 21.10
C VAL A 42 35.40 2.70 22.57
N SER A 43 35.17 3.75 23.38
CA SER A 43 34.85 3.54 24.79
C SER A 43 33.83 2.42 24.85
N ASP A 44 34.07 1.41 25.69
CA ASP A 44 33.17 0.28 25.91
C ASP A 44 31.70 0.73 25.92
N VAL A 45 31.05 0.65 24.78
CA VAL A 45 29.58 0.79 24.70
C VAL A 45 29.07 -0.51 25.27
N THR A 46 28.84 -0.50 26.58
CA THR A 46 28.12 -1.58 27.23
C THR A 46 26.71 -1.54 26.64
N TYR A 47 26.45 -2.40 25.66
CA TYR A 47 25.13 -2.63 25.20
C TYR A 47 24.33 -3.25 26.35
N THR A 48 23.54 -2.44 27.02
CA THR A 48 22.53 -2.92 27.95
C THR A 48 21.28 -3.12 27.08
N PRO A 49 20.88 -4.38 26.80
CA PRO A 49 19.64 -4.61 26.09
C PRO A 49 18.51 -3.99 26.92
N THR A 50 17.90 -2.95 26.40
CA THR A 50 16.60 -2.50 26.90
C THR A 50 15.62 -3.62 26.56
N VAL A 51 15.17 -4.32 27.60
CA VAL A 51 14.09 -5.30 27.49
C VAL A 51 12.85 -4.50 27.12
N ASP A 52 12.50 -4.52 25.85
CA ASP A 52 11.30 -3.82 25.37
C ASP A 52 10.00 -4.56 25.77
N LYS A 53 8.87 -3.97 25.47
CA LYS A 53 7.52 -4.53 25.69
C LYS A 53 7.39 -5.99 25.19
N TYR A 54 8.05 -6.31 24.09
CA TYR A 54 8.00 -7.66 23.51
C TYR A 54 8.72 -8.71 24.36
N THR A 55 9.83 -8.33 24.98
CA THR A 55 10.61 -9.24 25.82
C THR A 55 9.97 -9.46 27.20
N GLN A 56 9.23 -8.49 27.70
CA GLN A 56 8.61 -8.58 29.04
C GLN A 56 7.34 -9.42 29.07
N ASN A 57 6.58 -9.50 27.96
CA ASN A 57 5.24 -10.10 27.94
C ASN A 57 5.10 -11.29 26.97
N LEU A 58 6.20 -11.82 26.43
CA LEU A 58 6.17 -12.95 25.48
C LEU A 58 5.55 -14.22 26.07
N GLU A 59 5.55 -14.40 27.38
CA GLU A 59 4.95 -15.57 28.05
C GLU A 59 3.40 -15.49 28.05
N GLU A 60 2.81 -14.31 27.96
CA GLU A 60 1.35 -14.10 27.99
C GLU A 60 0.72 -13.99 26.60
N ALA A 61 1.48 -13.53 25.60
CA ALA A 61 0.98 -13.35 24.24
C ALA A 61 1.14 -14.65 23.42
N SER A 62 0.04 -15.26 23.02
CA SER A 62 0.05 -16.39 22.09
C SER A 62 -0.51 -15.96 20.74
N LEU A 63 0.03 -16.53 19.64
CA LEU A 63 -0.50 -16.32 18.30
C LEU A 63 -2.01 -16.62 18.24
N THR A 64 -2.45 -17.70 18.90
CA THR A 64 -3.87 -18.08 18.93
C THR A 64 -4.74 -17.01 19.59
N SER A 65 -4.28 -16.40 20.71
CA SER A 65 -5.01 -15.33 21.38
C SER A 65 -5.06 -14.08 20.51
N ALA A 66 -3.91 -13.67 20.00
CA ALA A 66 -3.82 -12.48 19.16
C ALA A 66 -4.70 -12.57 17.89
N VAL A 67 -4.71 -13.76 17.25
CA VAL A 67 -5.60 -13.99 16.09
C VAL A 67 -7.07 -13.85 16.49
N LYS A 68 -7.49 -14.44 17.62
CA LYS A 68 -8.88 -14.35 18.10
C LYS A 68 -9.30 -12.89 18.33
N ASP A 69 -8.41 -12.09 18.88
CA ASP A 69 -8.69 -10.70 19.25
C ASP A 69 -8.91 -9.81 18.01
N VAL A 70 -8.26 -10.13 16.87
CA VAL A 70 -8.30 -9.25 15.69
C VAL A 70 -8.95 -9.87 14.45
N TYR A 71 -9.35 -11.14 14.49
CA TYR A 71 -9.87 -11.84 13.31
C TYR A 71 -11.02 -11.09 12.63
N GLN A 72 -11.94 -10.54 13.42
CA GLN A 72 -13.10 -9.82 12.92
C GLN A 72 -12.81 -8.36 12.51
N SER A 73 -11.59 -7.89 12.69
CA SER A 73 -11.17 -6.58 12.15
C SER A 73 -10.83 -6.63 10.67
N VAL A 74 -10.57 -7.82 10.11
CA VAL A 74 -10.19 -7.96 8.70
C VAL A 74 -11.43 -8.24 7.86
N VAL A 75 -11.64 -7.42 6.84
CA VAL A 75 -12.77 -7.52 5.90
C VAL A 75 -12.28 -7.90 4.52
N TYR A 76 -13.19 -8.42 3.69
CA TYR A 76 -12.89 -8.84 2.32
C TYR A 76 -13.55 -7.89 1.35
N ILE A 77 -12.78 -7.43 0.36
CA ILE A 77 -13.22 -6.44 -0.62
C ILE A 77 -13.24 -7.09 -2.00
N GLU A 78 -14.40 -7.05 -2.64
CA GLU A 78 -14.54 -7.32 -4.07
C GLU A 78 -14.72 -5.97 -4.79
N ASN A 79 -13.84 -5.70 -5.74
CA ASN A 79 -13.86 -4.52 -6.59
C ASN A 79 -14.39 -4.93 -7.97
N THR A 80 -15.51 -4.37 -8.39
CA THR A 80 -16.02 -4.50 -9.76
C THR A 80 -15.59 -3.26 -10.55
N ILE A 81 -14.68 -3.44 -11.51
CA ILE A 81 -14.20 -2.39 -12.41
C ILE A 81 -15.11 -2.33 -13.64
N SER A 82 -15.47 -3.49 -14.18
CA SER A 82 -16.41 -3.64 -15.29
C SER A 82 -17.13 -4.99 -15.18
N PRO A 83 -18.17 -5.27 -15.97
CA PRO A 83 -18.91 -6.55 -15.91
C PRO A 83 -18.01 -7.79 -16.02
N ASN A 84 -16.86 -7.67 -16.69
CA ASN A 84 -15.93 -8.77 -16.93
C ASN A 84 -14.60 -8.62 -16.19
N GLN A 85 -14.45 -7.59 -15.36
CA GLN A 85 -13.20 -7.31 -14.65
C GLN A 85 -13.49 -7.03 -13.17
N LYS A 86 -13.04 -7.95 -12.34
CA LYS A 86 -13.16 -7.86 -10.90
C LYS A 86 -11.80 -8.02 -10.24
N GLY A 87 -11.55 -7.21 -9.20
CA GLY A 87 -10.43 -7.33 -8.28
C GLY A 87 -10.91 -7.87 -6.93
N ARG A 88 -10.00 -8.45 -6.16
CA ARG A 88 -10.25 -8.91 -4.80
C ARG A 88 -9.08 -8.57 -3.91
N GLY A 89 -9.38 -8.21 -2.69
CA GLY A 89 -8.41 -7.88 -1.66
C GLY A 89 -9.06 -7.88 -0.28
N CYS A 90 -8.39 -7.27 0.64
CA CYS A 90 -8.82 -7.16 2.03
C CYS A 90 -8.81 -5.71 2.50
N GLY A 91 -9.33 -5.48 3.69
CA GLY A 91 -9.21 -4.25 4.43
C GLY A 91 -9.17 -4.53 5.92
N VAL A 92 -8.77 -3.55 6.70
CA VAL A 92 -8.75 -3.63 8.17
C VAL A 92 -9.60 -2.53 8.76
N VAL A 93 -10.54 -2.89 9.62
CA VAL A 93 -11.27 -1.94 10.46
C VAL A 93 -10.32 -1.45 11.54
N VAL A 94 -10.06 -0.15 11.57
CA VAL A 94 -9.07 0.44 12.48
C VAL A 94 -9.74 1.35 13.50
N ASP A 95 -9.26 1.30 14.74
CA ASP A 95 -9.65 2.24 15.78
C ASP A 95 -8.86 3.54 15.58
N ILE A 96 -9.58 4.59 15.20
CA ILE A 96 -9.03 5.94 15.04
C ILE A 96 -9.90 6.91 15.81
N ASP A 97 -9.27 7.80 16.54
CA ASP A 97 -9.93 8.95 17.17
C ASP A 97 -10.28 9.99 16.10
N ALA A 98 -11.27 9.72 15.25
CA ALA A 98 -11.75 10.68 14.28
C ALA A 98 -12.76 11.63 14.94
N VAL A 99 -12.50 12.92 14.80
CA VAL A 99 -13.37 13.97 15.34
C VAL A 99 -14.75 13.90 14.67
N GLY A 100 -15.79 13.65 15.45
CA GLY A 100 -17.18 13.64 14.99
C GLY A 100 -17.72 12.27 14.59
N GLU A 101 -17.13 11.18 15.06
CA GLU A 101 -17.58 9.81 14.76
C GLU A 101 -19.05 9.58 15.19
N ASN A 102 -19.85 9.16 14.21
CA ASN A 102 -21.06 8.41 14.48
C ASN A 102 -20.64 7.00 14.92
N ALA A 103 -21.11 6.53 16.07
CA ALA A 103 -20.76 5.22 16.64
C ALA A 103 -21.04 4.05 15.70
N ASN A 104 -21.81 4.26 14.64
CA ASN A 104 -22.16 3.27 13.63
C ASN A 104 -21.30 3.35 12.37
N VAL A 105 -20.37 4.32 12.26
CA VAL A 105 -19.48 4.42 11.09
C VAL A 105 -18.13 3.81 11.43
N TYR A 106 -17.72 2.85 10.62
CA TYR A 106 -16.42 2.20 10.73
C TYR A 106 -15.55 2.58 9.54
N TYR A 107 -14.29 2.95 9.83
CA TYR A 107 -13.29 3.19 8.81
C TYR A 107 -12.49 1.93 8.53
N ILE A 108 -12.30 1.64 7.23
CA ILE A 108 -11.57 0.48 6.74
C ILE A 108 -10.36 0.99 5.98
N TYR A 109 -9.17 0.57 6.39
CA TYR A 109 -7.93 0.84 5.67
C TYR A 109 -7.63 -0.31 4.73
N THR A 110 -7.22 0.03 3.51
CA THR A 110 -6.87 -0.94 2.47
C THR A 110 -5.80 -0.35 1.54
N CYS A 111 -5.28 -1.17 0.63
CA CYS A 111 -4.45 -0.66 -0.45
C CYS A 111 -5.28 0.07 -1.50
N TYR A 112 -4.70 1.15 -2.08
CA TYR A 112 -5.38 1.90 -3.14
C TYR A 112 -5.64 1.02 -4.38
N HIS A 113 -4.67 0.19 -4.79
CA HIS A 113 -4.84 -0.70 -5.94
C HIS A 113 -5.97 -1.73 -5.77
N VAL A 114 -6.38 -2.04 -4.54
CA VAL A 114 -7.54 -2.93 -4.26
C VAL A 114 -8.86 -2.27 -4.68
N VAL A 115 -8.93 -0.95 -4.59
CA VAL A 115 -10.13 -0.15 -4.86
C VAL A 115 -9.99 0.79 -6.05
N GLU A 116 -8.90 0.70 -6.80
CA GLU A 116 -8.67 1.54 -7.98
C GLU A 116 -9.73 1.26 -9.05
N ASP A 117 -10.20 2.32 -9.73
CA ASP A 117 -11.14 2.28 -10.84
C ASP A 117 -12.46 1.53 -10.60
N PHE A 118 -12.88 1.35 -9.35
CA PHE A 118 -14.12 0.62 -9.07
C PHE A 118 -15.36 1.31 -9.66
N THR A 119 -16.27 0.53 -10.20
CA THR A 119 -17.66 0.91 -10.46
C THR A 119 -18.55 0.57 -9.28
N SER A 120 -18.28 -0.57 -8.62
CA SER A 120 -18.87 -0.91 -7.33
C SER A 120 -17.88 -1.65 -6.43
N LEU A 121 -18.05 -1.48 -5.13
CA LEU A 121 -17.33 -2.22 -4.09
C LEU A 121 -18.31 -3.05 -3.29
N LYS A 122 -17.90 -4.26 -2.94
CA LYS A 122 -18.58 -5.12 -2.00
C LYS A 122 -17.62 -5.41 -0.85
N VAL A 123 -18.03 -5.09 0.37
CA VAL A 123 -17.25 -5.31 1.60
C VAL A 123 -17.95 -6.38 2.43
N THR A 124 -17.24 -7.43 2.76
CA THR A 124 -17.76 -8.56 3.51
C THR A 124 -17.03 -8.66 4.85
N PHE A 125 -17.79 -8.67 5.93
CA PHE A 125 -17.27 -8.89 7.28
C PHE A 125 -17.38 -10.37 7.65
N PRO A 126 -16.34 -10.97 8.27
CA PRO A 126 -16.46 -12.30 8.83
C PRO A 126 -17.43 -12.29 10.03
N PHE A 127 -18.36 -13.24 10.04
CA PHE A 127 -19.25 -13.46 11.16
C PHE A 127 -18.86 -14.75 11.85
N ILE A 128 -18.41 -14.66 13.11
CA ILE A 128 -18.06 -15.80 13.95
C ILE A 128 -19.25 -16.11 14.87
N PRO A 129 -19.93 -17.25 14.72
CA PRO A 129 -20.98 -17.63 15.65
C PRO A 129 -20.41 -17.80 17.05
N ILE A 130 -21.19 -17.39 18.05
CA ILE A 130 -20.84 -17.57 19.45
C ILE A 130 -21.88 -18.46 20.15
N TYR A 131 -21.43 -19.21 21.14
CA TYR A 131 -22.29 -20.04 21.96
C TYR A 131 -21.75 -20.11 23.39
N TYR A 132 -22.60 -20.48 24.32
CA TYR A 132 -22.19 -20.81 25.69
C TYR A 132 -21.96 -22.30 25.84
N ASP A 133 -20.83 -22.70 26.42
CA ASP A 133 -20.57 -24.09 26.77
C ASP A 133 -21.36 -24.52 28.03
N ALA A 134 -21.17 -25.77 28.42
CA ALA A 134 -21.86 -26.34 29.60
C ALA A 134 -21.50 -25.61 30.92
N SER A 135 -20.41 -24.86 30.95
CA SER A 135 -19.96 -24.06 32.09
C SER A 135 -20.43 -22.60 31.99
N MET A 136 -21.31 -22.27 31.04
CA MET A 136 -21.76 -20.90 30.74
C MET A 136 -20.62 -19.96 30.34
N THR A 137 -19.53 -20.52 29.78
CA THR A 137 -18.43 -19.77 29.26
C THR A 137 -18.67 -19.48 27.77
N LEU A 138 -18.50 -18.22 27.36
CA LEU A 138 -18.64 -17.80 25.97
C LEU A 138 -17.58 -18.47 25.09
N GLN A 139 -17.99 -19.11 24.02
CA GLN A 139 -17.16 -19.78 23.04
C GLN A 139 -17.39 -19.21 21.65
N TYR A 140 -16.36 -19.26 20.82
CA TYR A 140 -16.37 -18.81 19.42
C TYR A 140 -16.30 -20.04 18.50
N ASP A 141 -17.21 -20.11 17.55
CA ASP A 141 -17.28 -21.23 16.59
C ASP A 141 -16.48 -20.89 15.32
N TYR A 142 -15.16 -20.99 15.42
CA TYR A 142 -14.26 -20.76 14.27
C TYR A 142 -14.38 -21.83 13.16
N ALA A 143 -15.07 -22.94 13.42
CA ALA A 143 -15.32 -23.96 12.40
C ALA A 143 -16.48 -23.59 11.47
N ASN A 144 -17.34 -22.67 11.89
CA ASN A 144 -18.54 -22.26 11.15
C ASN A 144 -18.57 -20.72 10.91
N ILE A 145 -17.43 -20.13 10.57
CA ILE A 145 -17.36 -18.71 10.19
C ILE A 145 -18.21 -18.50 8.94
N ASN A 146 -19.05 -17.47 8.96
CA ASN A 146 -19.92 -17.10 7.86
C ASN A 146 -19.46 -15.79 7.21
N TYR A 147 -19.45 -15.75 5.88
CA TYR A 147 -19.05 -14.61 5.07
C TYR A 147 -20.20 -14.04 4.20
N ASP A 148 -21.44 -14.55 4.40
CA ASP A 148 -22.58 -14.14 3.60
C ASP A 148 -23.60 -13.29 4.40
N THR A 149 -23.41 -13.16 5.71
CA THR A 149 -24.37 -12.48 6.60
C THR A 149 -24.21 -10.97 6.54
N TYR A 150 -22.98 -10.47 6.64
CA TYR A 150 -22.70 -9.04 6.68
C TYR A 150 -21.94 -8.60 5.44
N VAL A 151 -22.70 -8.27 4.42
CA VAL A 151 -22.22 -7.84 3.11
C VAL A 151 -22.76 -6.44 2.83
N PHE A 152 -21.87 -5.48 2.65
CA PHE A 152 -22.14 -4.08 2.39
C PHE A 152 -21.67 -3.71 0.99
N THR A 153 -22.36 -2.76 0.33
CA THR A 153 -22.06 -2.39 -1.04
C THR A 153 -22.14 -0.89 -1.28
N THR A 154 -21.44 -0.43 -2.32
CA THR A 154 -21.58 0.94 -2.84
C THR A 154 -22.78 1.07 -3.78
N GLU A 155 -23.51 -0.01 -4.08
CA GLU A 155 -24.65 -0.01 -4.97
C GLU A 155 -25.95 0.40 -4.25
N GLY A 156 -26.89 0.94 -5.01
CA GLY A 156 -28.21 1.34 -4.50
C GLY A 156 -28.34 2.84 -4.24
N ASN A 157 -29.53 3.24 -3.79
CA ASN A 157 -29.85 4.65 -3.52
C ASN A 157 -29.28 5.17 -2.20
N GLU A 158 -29.01 4.26 -1.27
CA GLU A 158 -28.40 4.54 0.03
C GLU A 158 -27.21 3.58 0.21
N PRO A 159 -26.04 3.91 -0.36
CA PRO A 159 -24.89 3.04 -0.30
C PRO A 159 -24.37 2.92 1.15
N GLU A 160 -24.20 1.69 1.60
CA GLU A 160 -23.67 1.37 2.93
C GLU A 160 -22.16 1.54 3.00
N VAL A 161 -21.47 1.46 1.85
CA VAL A 161 -20.03 1.65 1.72
C VAL A 161 -19.74 2.96 1.03
N GLY A 162 -18.88 3.79 1.62
CA GLY A 162 -18.38 5.03 1.02
C GLY A 162 -16.88 4.98 0.81
N PHE A 163 -16.40 5.41 -0.36
CA PHE A 163 -14.99 5.69 -0.56
C PHE A 163 -14.66 7.05 0.04
N VAL A 164 -13.79 7.10 1.03
CA VAL A 164 -13.38 8.34 1.72
C VAL A 164 -12.32 9.05 0.90
N GLY A 165 -11.27 8.34 0.51
CA GLY A 165 -10.17 8.86 -0.29
C GLY A 165 -9.07 7.84 -0.50
N GLY A 166 -8.09 8.18 -1.33
CA GLY A 166 -6.93 7.35 -1.57
C GLY A 166 -5.74 8.13 -2.08
N ASP A 167 -4.56 7.57 -1.89
CA ASP A 167 -3.30 8.08 -2.44
C ASP A 167 -2.58 6.94 -3.16
N ARG A 168 -2.52 7.05 -4.48
CA ARG A 168 -1.89 6.03 -5.32
C ARG A 168 -0.39 5.88 -5.03
N LEU A 169 0.31 6.98 -4.70
CA LEU A 169 1.77 6.95 -4.52
C LEU A 169 2.20 6.23 -3.25
N THR A 170 1.36 6.21 -2.22
CA THR A 170 1.59 5.44 -0.99
C THR A 170 0.78 4.15 -0.96
N ASP A 171 -0.05 3.93 -1.99
CA ASP A 171 -0.96 2.80 -2.12
C ASP A 171 -1.91 2.63 -0.91
N VAL A 172 -2.34 3.73 -0.32
CA VAL A 172 -3.27 3.74 0.82
C VAL A 172 -4.64 4.24 0.38
N ALA A 173 -5.70 3.55 0.78
CA ALA A 173 -7.07 4.00 0.63
C ALA A 173 -7.87 3.80 1.92
N VAL A 174 -8.91 4.62 2.07
CA VAL A 174 -9.85 4.57 3.20
C VAL A 174 -11.27 4.43 2.67
N LEU A 175 -11.97 3.45 3.20
CA LEU A 175 -13.42 3.29 3.04
C LEU A 175 -14.09 3.61 4.37
N LYS A 176 -15.37 3.94 4.32
CA LYS A 176 -16.27 3.98 5.49
C LYS A 176 -17.45 3.06 5.25
N VAL A 177 -17.92 2.41 6.32
CA VAL A 177 -19.10 1.55 6.29
C VAL A 177 -20.02 1.94 7.43
N ASP A 178 -21.31 2.10 7.13
CA ASP A 178 -22.34 2.25 8.16
C ASP A 178 -22.76 0.86 8.63
N ILE A 179 -22.47 0.55 9.88
CA ILE A 179 -22.77 -0.74 10.51
C ILE A 179 -24.09 -0.76 11.25
N SER A 180 -24.98 0.22 11.03
CA SER A 180 -26.31 0.27 11.68
C SER A 180 -27.14 -0.98 11.44
N ALA A 181 -26.89 -1.66 10.30
CA ALA A 181 -27.53 -2.93 9.95
C ALA A 181 -27.02 -4.13 10.77
N PHE A 182 -25.89 -4.00 11.52
CA PHE A 182 -25.44 -5.05 12.42
C PHE A 182 -26.40 -5.19 13.59
N SER A 183 -27.10 -6.31 13.61
CA SER A 183 -27.94 -6.68 14.75
C SER A 183 -27.07 -7.17 15.91
N ASP A 184 -27.38 -6.73 17.12
CA ASP A 184 -26.73 -7.24 18.34
C ASP A 184 -27.13 -8.70 18.65
N VAL A 185 -28.06 -9.26 17.83
CA VAL A 185 -28.60 -10.60 17.98
C VAL A 185 -28.78 -11.25 16.62
N THR A 186 -28.34 -12.47 16.45
CA THR A 186 -28.65 -13.33 15.30
C THR A 186 -29.47 -14.51 15.71
N VAL A 187 -30.10 -15.22 14.76
CA VAL A 187 -30.88 -16.42 15.02
C VAL A 187 -30.13 -17.62 14.46
N LYS A 188 -29.77 -18.57 15.35
CA LYS A 188 -29.19 -19.86 14.98
C LYS A 188 -30.12 -20.96 15.45
N ASP A 189 -30.57 -21.85 14.57
CA ASP A 189 -31.46 -22.98 14.88
C ASP A 189 -32.76 -22.56 15.63
N GLY A 190 -33.26 -21.35 15.34
CA GLY A 190 -34.46 -20.79 15.97
C GLY A 190 -34.20 -20.15 17.34
N VAL A 191 -32.96 -20.06 17.80
CA VAL A 191 -32.56 -19.43 19.06
C VAL A 191 -31.84 -18.11 18.78
N GLN A 192 -32.22 -17.06 19.50
CA GLN A 192 -31.46 -15.80 19.47
C GLN A 192 -30.11 -16.00 20.16
N VAL A 193 -29.03 -15.72 19.44
CA VAL A 193 -27.67 -15.73 19.99
C VAL A 193 -27.07 -14.34 19.82
N PRO A 194 -26.24 -13.87 20.78
CA PRO A 194 -25.55 -12.59 20.61
C PRO A 194 -24.73 -12.56 19.32
N ALA A 195 -24.76 -11.45 18.63
CA ALA A 195 -23.91 -11.19 17.49
C ALA A 195 -22.71 -10.33 17.92
N LEU A 196 -21.53 -10.69 17.48
CA LEU A 196 -20.35 -9.86 17.72
C LEU A 196 -20.31 -8.73 16.68
N LYS A 197 -20.20 -7.51 17.13
CA LYS A 197 -19.84 -6.39 16.25
C LYS A 197 -18.41 -6.57 15.76
N PRO A 198 -18.09 -6.08 14.55
CA PRO A 198 -16.72 -6.08 14.06
C PRO A 198 -15.78 -5.42 15.06
N VAL A 199 -14.62 -6.03 15.25
CA VAL A 199 -13.58 -5.48 16.13
C VAL A 199 -12.84 -4.40 15.36
N LYS A 200 -12.53 -3.29 16.03
CA LYS A 200 -11.61 -2.29 15.52
C LYS A 200 -10.19 -2.68 15.94
N ALA A 201 -9.28 -2.86 14.99
CA ALA A 201 -7.88 -3.16 15.29
C ALA A 201 -7.19 -1.94 15.91
N LYS A 202 -6.49 -2.17 16.99
CA LYS A 202 -5.61 -1.15 17.58
C LYS A 202 -4.35 -1.05 16.75
N VAL A 203 -3.92 0.16 16.44
CA VAL A 203 -2.64 0.42 15.76
C VAL A 203 -1.50 0.32 16.76
N SER A 204 -0.39 -0.32 16.38
CA SER A 204 0.80 -0.38 17.22
C SER A 204 1.48 0.99 17.30
N ASP A 205 1.76 1.42 18.53
CA ASP A 205 2.51 2.65 18.84
C ASP A 205 4.03 2.41 18.87
N ASP A 206 4.45 1.14 18.86
CA ASP A 206 5.84 0.76 19.02
C ASP A 206 6.58 0.76 17.69
N TYR A 207 7.88 0.99 17.77
CA TYR A 207 8.77 0.80 16.63
C TYR A 207 8.97 -0.69 16.34
N TYR A 208 9.08 -1.02 15.07
CA TYR A 208 9.31 -2.39 14.62
C TYR A 208 10.69 -2.88 15.02
N THR A 209 10.79 -4.17 15.30
CA THR A 209 12.07 -4.83 15.62
C THR A 209 12.31 -6.00 14.66
N LEU A 210 13.54 -6.11 14.15
CA LEU A 210 13.92 -7.26 13.32
C LEU A 210 13.75 -8.56 14.09
N GLY A 211 13.15 -9.57 13.45
CA GLY A 211 12.82 -10.84 14.08
C GLY A 211 11.56 -10.81 14.94
N GLN A 212 10.88 -9.67 15.07
CA GLN A 212 9.58 -9.58 15.74
C GLN A 212 8.58 -10.49 15.04
N THR A 213 7.92 -11.36 15.83
CA THR A 213 6.86 -12.23 15.30
C THR A 213 5.67 -11.40 14.84
N VAL A 214 5.21 -11.69 13.63
CA VAL A 214 4.02 -11.09 13.01
C VAL A 214 3.16 -12.16 12.37
N PHE A 215 1.88 -11.85 12.18
CA PHE A 215 0.97 -12.69 11.42
C PHE A 215 0.08 -11.84 10.52
N ALA A 216 -0.30 -12.40 9.40
CA ALA A 216 -1.22 -11.78 8.46
C ALA A 216 -2.56 -12.51 8.46
N ILE A 217 -3.64 -11.76 8.29
CA ILE A 217 -4.96 -12.28 8.02
C ILE A 217 -5.40 -11.72 6.67
N GLY A 218 -5.78 -12.62 5.75
CA GLY A 218 -6.12 -12.23 4.39
C GLY A 218 -7.07 -13.18 3.69
N ASN A 219 -7.12 -13.05 2.36
CA ASN A 219 -7.96 -13.85 1.48
C ASN A 219 -7.15 -14.27 0.24
N PRO A 220 -6.14 -15.16 0.42
CA PRO A 220 -5.28 -15.58 -0.69
C PRO A 220 -6.13 -16.15 -1.83
N THR A 221 -5.75 -15.80 -3.07
CA THR A 221 -6.49 -16.10 -4.30
C THR A 221 -7.89 -15.45 -4.41
N GLY A 222 -8.34 -14.74 -3.37
CA GLY A 222 -9.68 -14.19 -3.27
C GLY A 222 -10.76 -15.25 -3.00
N GLU A 223 -10.38 -16.48 -2.65
CA GLU A 223 -11.30 -17.62 -2.46
C GLU A 223 -11.12 -18.33 -1.10
N LEU A 224 -10.13 -17.89 -0.32
CA LEU A 224 -9.80 -18.48 0.98
C LEU A 224 -9.86 -17.41 2.09
N PRO A 225 -11.03 -16.80 2.33
CA PRO A 225 -11.17 -15.73 3.31
C PRO A 225 -10.78 -16.21 4.71
N GLY A 226 -10.12 -15.36 5.48
CA GLY A 226 -9.72 -15.64 6.85
C GLY A 226 -8.48 -16.51 7.00
N THR A 227 -7.72 -16.72 5.94
CA THR A 227 -6.44 -17.42 6.04
C THR A 227 -5.47 -16.66 6.93
N VAL A 228 -4.94 -17.34 7.93
CA VAL A 228 -3.93 -16.83 8.85
C VAL A 228 -2.57 -17.43 8.48
N THR A 229 -1.57 -16.58 8.33
CA THR A 229 -0.17 -16.98 8.13
C THR A 229 0.73 -16.23 9.10
N SER A 230 1.86 -16.80 9.50
CA SER A 230 2.76 -16.18 10.48
C SER A 230 4.22 -16.25 10.04
N GLY A 231 5.01 -15.32 10.53
CA GLY A 231 6.43 -15.19 10.26
C GLY A 231 7.06 -14.10 11.14
N VAL A 232 8.11 -13.45 10.63
CA VAL A 232 8.83 -12.39 11.35
C VAL A 232 9.07 -11.16 10.48
N VAL A 233 9.30 -10.03 11.13
CA VAL A 233 9.82 -8.83 10.47
C VAL A 233 11.23 -9.08 9.99
N SER A 234 11.43 -9.04 8.67
CA SER A 234 12.72 -9.35 8.02
C SER A 234 13.54 -8.08 7.71
N TYR A 235 12.89 -6.93 7.51
CA TYR A 235 13.56 -5.65 7.28
C TYR A 235 12.60 -4.46 7.52
N ILE A 236 13.15 -3.32 7.96
CA ILE A 236 12.38 -2.13 8.33
C ILE A 236 12.70 -0.99 7.37
N ASN A 237 11.66 -0.29 6.88
CA ASN A 237 11.79 0.85 5.96
C ASN A 237 12.66 0.54 4.72
N ARG A 238 12.43 -0.62 4.09
CA ARG A 238 13.13 -0.99 2.86
C ARG A 238 12.60 -0.14 1.69
N ASP A 239 13.52 0.47 0.96
CA ASP A 239 13.18 1.15 -0.29
C ASP A 239 12.91 0.10 -1.37
N ILE A 240 11.66 0.02 -1.82
CA ILE A 240 11.18 -0.89 -2.86
C ILE A 240 10.67 -0.08 -4.02
N SER A 241 11.21 -0.34 -5.22
CA SER A 241 10.64 0.18 -6.46
C SER A 241 9.41 -0.63 -6.81
N VAL A 242 8.27 0.03 -6.88
CA VAL A 242 7.00 -0.57 -7.30
C VAL A 242 6.63 0.06 -8.63
N ASP A 243 6.32 -0.77 -9.62
CA ASP A 243 5.96 -0.32 -10.98
C ASP A 243 4.87 0.75 -10.90
N ASP A 244 5.04 1.83 -11.66
CA ASP A 244 4.15 3.00 -11.75
C ASP A 244 3.95 3.81 -10.46
N LEU A 245 4.42 3.35 -9.29
CA LEU A 245 4.28 4.05 -8.01
C LEU A 245 5.58 4.76 -7.57
N GLY A 246 6.74 4.32 -8.11
CA GLY A 246 8.04 4.81 -7.68
C GLY A 246 8.62 4.04 -6.50
N VAL A 247 9.42 4.71 -5.66
CA VAL A 247 10.06 4.08 -4.50
C VAL A 247 9.19 4.26 -3.27
N MET A 248 8.82 3.14 -2.65
CA MET A 248 8.06 3.09 -1.41
C MET A 248 8.93 2.56 -0.26
N LYS A 249 8.76 3.11 0.95
CA LYS A 249 9.36 2.57 2.18
C LYS A 249 8.43 1.55 2.81
N LEU A 250 8.80 0.29 2.72
CA LEU A 250 7.96 -0.81 3.15
C LEU A 250 8.61 -1.63 4.28
N LEU A 251 7.77 -2.26 5.09
CA LEU A 251 8.15 -3.27 6.06
C LEU A 251 8.25 -4.61 5.32
N GLN A 252 9.41 -5.27 5.36
CA GLN A 252 9.57 -6.62 4.79
C GLN A 252 9.33 -7.67 5.87
N PHE A 253 8.66 -8.75 5.51
CA PHE A 253 8.40 -9.90 6.37
C PHE A 253 8.44 -11.21 5.55
N ASP A 254 8.51 -12.36 6.23
CA ASP A 254 8.59 -13.68 5.59
C ASP A 254 7.30 -14.52 5.72
N THR A 255 6.23 -13.92 6.23
CA THR A 255 4.90 -14.53 6.29
C THR A 255 4.42 -14.85 4.86
N PRO A 256 3.95 -16.08 4.58
CA PRO A 256 3.42 -16.42 3.26
C PRO A 256 2.23 -15.55 2.87
N ILE A 257 2.33 -14.84 1.76
CA ILE A 257 1.26 -14.03 1.19
C ILE A 257 1.10 -14.29 -0.31
N ASN A 258 -0.11 -14.10 -0.81
CA ASN A 258 -0.49 -14.28 -2.21
C ASN A 258 -1.42 -13.14 -2.64
N ALA A 259 -1.68 -13.05 -3.96
CA ALA A 259 -2.71 -12.17 -4.49
C ALA A 259 -4.05 -12.39 -3.75
N GLY A 260 -4.72 -11.30 -3.37
CA GLY A 260 -5.91 -11.32 -2.51
C GLY A 260 -5.65 -11.02 -1.03
N ASN A 261 -4.40 -11.08 -0.56
CA ASN A 261 -4.03 -10.63 0.79
C ASN A 261 -3.81 -9.11 0.87
N SER A 262 -3.64 -8.44 -0.26
CA SER A 262 -3.45 -6.97 -0.34
C SER A 262 -4.57 -6.24 0.39
N GLY A 263 -4.21 -5.26 1.21
CA GLY A 263 -5.11 -4.51 2.08
C GLY A 263 -5.41 -5.19 3.42
N GLY A 264 -5.00 -6.45 3.60
CA GLY A 264 -5.15 -7.19 4.87
C GLY A 264 -4.18 -6.69 5.94
N GLY A 265 -4.45 -7.06 7.19
CA GLY A 265 -3.65 -6.65 8.33
C GLY A 265 -2.43 -7.52 8.56
N LEU A 266 -1.30 -6.88 8.85
CA LEU A 266 -0.13 -7.49 9.46
C LEU A 266 -0.14 -7.09 10.94
N PHE A 267 -0.20 -8.07 11.84
CA PHE A 267 -0.36 -7.87 13.28
C PHE A 267 0.82 -8.42 14.07
N ASN A 268 1.08 -7.85 15.25
CA ASN A 268 1.98 -8.42 16.24
C ASN A 268 1.26 -9.40 17.19
N LEU A 269 2.01 -10.04 18.09
CA LEU A 269 1.43 -11.02 19.05
C LEU A 269 0.54 -10.37 20.13
N PHE A 270 0.46 -9.05 20.19
CA PHE A 270 -0.49 -8.33 21.06
C PHE A 270 -1.80 -8.00 20.34
N GLY A 271 -1.99 -8.47 19.10
CA GLY A 271 -3.14 -8.14 18.27
C GLY A 271 -3.13 -6.67 17.77
N GLU A 272 -1.98 -6.02 17.79
CA GLU A 272 -1.87 -4.65 17.28
C GLU A 272 -1.46 -4.68 15.80
N LEU A 273 -2.07 -3.81 15.01
CA LEU A 273 -1.79 -3.63 13.59
C LEU A 273 -0.45 -2.94 13.40
N VAL A 274 0.49 -3.58 12.73
CA VAL A 274 1.84 -3.06 12.44
C VAL A 274 2.01 -2.64 10.99
N GLY A 275 1.13 -3.06 10.10
CA GLY A 275 1.15 -2.69 8.69
C GLY A 275 -0.05 -3.20 7.92
N ILE A 276 -0.24 -2.64 6.73
CA ILE A 276 -1.21 -3.11 5.73
C ILE A 276 -0.44 -3.92 4.69
N VAL A 277 -0.81 -5.18 4.50
CA VAL A 277 -0.19 -6.05 3.49
C VAL A 277 -0.36 -5.43 2.11
N ASN A 278 0.76 -5.17 1.42
CA ASN A 278 0.76 -4.49 0.13
C ASN A 278 1.01 -5.46 -1.02
N ALA A 279 2.15 -6.15 -0.99
CA ALA A 279 2.60 -6.98 -2.09
C ALA A 279 3.44 -8.16 -1.61
N GLY A 280 3.54 -9.17 -2.47
CA GLY A 280 4.56 -10.22 -2.42
C GLY A 280 5.39 -10.18 -3.69
N THR A 281 6.57 -10.78 -3.66
CA THR A 281 7.33 -10.97 -4.90
C THR A 281 6.84 -12.24 -5.60
N THR A 282 6.67 -12.19 -6.90
CA THR A 282 6.41 -13.39 -7.72
C THR A 282 7.69 -14.18 -8.02
N THR A 283 8.86 -13.56 -7.77
CA THR A 283 10.18 -14.13 -8.11
C THR A 283 10.78 -14.91 -6.94
N TYR A 284 10.47 -14.53 -5.70
CA TYR A 284 11.04 -15.14 -4.49
C TYR A 284 9.91 -15.57 -3.55
N GLU A 285 10.00 -16.78 -3.04
CA GLU A 285 9.08 -17.29 -2.02
C GLU A 285 9.37 -16.64 -0.67
N ASN A 286 8.32 -16.46 0.14
CA ASN A 286 8.40 -15.96 1.51
C ASN A 286 9.05 -14.56 1.64
N ILE A 287 8.82 -13.68 0.66
CA ILE A 287 9.13 -12.27 0.77
C ILE A 287 7.84 -11.48 0.57
N GLY A 288 7.34 -10.94 1.66
CA GLY A 288 6.18 -10.07 1.72
C GLY A 288 6.56 -8.64 2.09
N PHE A 289 5.73 -7.70 1.69
CA PHE A 289 5.84 -6.28 2.01
C PHE A 289 4.54 -5.73 2.55
N ALA A 290 4.64 -4.85 3.54
CA ALA A 290 3.51 -4.12 4.09
C ALA A 290 3.82 -2.62 4.14
N ILE A 291 2.79 -1.80 3.96
CA ILE A 291 2.83 -0.38 4.25
C ILE A 291 2.83 -0.27 5.78
N PRO A 292 3.91 0.25 6.41
CA PRO A 292 4.00 0.28 7.87
C PRO A 292 3.01 1.29 8.47
N THR A 293 2.73 1.17 9.77
CA THR A 293 1.94 2.18 10.51
C THR A 293 2.57 3.56 10.39
N THR A 294 3.89 3.63 10.52
CA THR A 294 4.71 4.84 10.36
C THR A 294 6.08 4.46 9.80
N ILE A 295 6.72 5.36 9.06
CA ILE A 295 8.13 5.23 8.65
C ILE A 295 9.09 5.88 9.65
N ASN A 296 8.59 6.56 10.66
CA ASN A 296 9.41 7.14 11.71
C ASN A 296 10.16 6.07 12.49
N SER A 297 11.28 6.45 13.08
CA SER A 297 12.13 5.58 13.89
C SER A 297 12.67 6.35 15.09
N PRO A 298 13.21 5.67 16.13
CA PRO A 298 13.80 6.35 17.29
C PRO A 298 14.89 7.37 16.95
N THR A 299 15.55 7.19 15.79
CA THR A 299 16.67 8.03 15.33
C THR A 299 16.30 9.01 14.23
N LYS A 300 15.12 8.89 13.63
CA LYS A 300 14.71 9.72 12.50
C LYS A 300 13.19 9.92 12.46
N ASP A 301 12.78 11.17 12.60
CA ASP A 301 11.41 11.61 12.43
C ASP A 301 11.24 12.19 11.00
N TYR A 302 10.30 11.67 10.25
CA TYR A 302 9.96 12.16 8.92
C TYR A 302 8.87 13.23 8.95
N GLY A 303 8.23 13.47 10.11
CA GLY A 303 7.17 14.47 10.28
C GLY A 303 6.06 14.30 9.25
N ASN A 304 5.69 15.39 8.57
CA ASN A 304 4.64 15.38 7.53
C ASN A 304 5.00 14.57 6.27
N ASN A 305 6.27 14.14 6.13
CA ASN A 305 6.70 13.27 5.04
C ASN A 305 6.63 11.78 5.42
N ASP A 306 6.05 11.46 6.57
CA ASP A 306 5.75 10.07 6.93
C ASP A 306 4.70 9.51 5.98
N THR A 307 5.10 8.52 5.19
CA THR A 307 4.26 7.80 4.23
C THR A 307 3.68 6.51 4.80
N GLY A 308 3.81 6.29 6.11
CA GLY A 308 3.12 5.22 6.80
C GLY A 308 1.60 5.38 6.69
N PHE A 309 0.88 4.27 6.73
CA PHE A 309 -0.56 4.30 6.42
C PHE A 309 -1.38 5.16 7.39
N VAL A 310 -0.97 5.27 8.65
CA VAL A 310 -1.71 6.05 9.67
C VAL A 310 -1.74 7.53 9.32
N ASN A 311 -0.58 8.10 8.99
CA ASN A 311 -0.51 9.51 8.61
C ASN A 311 -1.26 9.80 7.30
N VAL A 312 -1.12 8.92 6.32
CA VAL A 312 -1.80 9.04 5.03
C VAL A 312 -3.32 8.94 5.22
N ALA A 313 -3.80 7.91 5.92
CA ALA A 313 -5.23 7.70 6.14
C ALA A 313 -5.86 8.84 6.95
N LYS A 314 -5.15 9.37 7.96
CA LYS A 314 -5.60 10.54 8.71
C LYS A 314 -5.83 11.74 7.79
N GLN A 315 -4.88 12.05 6.91
CA GLN A 315 -5.05 13.13 5.93
C GLN A 315 -6.23 12.88 4.99
N LEU A 316 -6.41 11.63 4.50
CA LEU A 316 -7.55 11.27 3.65
C LEU A 316 -8.88 11.50 4.35
N ILE A 317 -8.99 11.19 5.63
CA ILE A 317 -10.21 11.39 6.42
C ILE A 317 -10.45 12.88 6.70
N GLU A 318 -9.43 13.60 7.14
CA GLU A 318 -9.53 15.03 7.50
C GLU A 318 -9.83 15.94 6.31
N THR A 319 -9.38 15.58 5.12
CA THR A 319 -9.58 16.36 3.89
C THR A 319 -10.85 15.98 3.12
N ALA A 320 -11.46 14.83 3.44
CA ALA A 320 -12.74 14.42 2.86
C ALA A 320 -13.87 15.33 3.35
N TRP A 321 -14.73 15.72 2.42
CA TRP A 321 -15.81 16.66 2.75
C TRP A 321 -17.12 16.28 2.04
N SER A 322 -18.25 16.57 2.71
CA SER A 322 -19.59 16.48 2.14
C SER A 322 -20.45 17.62 2.68
N ASP A 323 -21.19 18.31 1.80
CA ASP A 323 -22.11 19.38 2.19
C ASP A 323 -23.51 18.89 2.63
N GLY A 324 -23.68 17.56 2.64
CA GLY A 324 -24.98 16.95 2.94
C GLY A 324 -26.05 17.09 1.84
N ASN A 325 -25.75 17.81 0.75
CA ASN A 325 -26.63 18.05 -0.40
C ASN A 325 -26.24 17.24 -1.63
N GLY A 326 -25.35 16.26 -1.45
CA GLY A 326 -24.85 15.41 -2.54
C GLY A 326 -23.54 15.89 -3.17
N ASN A 327 -23.02 17.07 -2.80
CA ASN A 327 -21.65 17.43 -3.16
C ASN A 327 -20.67 16.73 -2.22
N TYR A 328 -19.70 16.09 -2.81
CA TYR A 328 -18.75 15.24 -2.12
C TYR A 328 -17.34 15.46 -2.66
N ASN A 329 -16.37 15.65 -1.79
CA ASN A 329 -14.97 15.76 -2.15
C ASN A 329 -14.19 14.61 -1.48
N TYR A 330 -13.52 13.82 -2.29
CA TYR A 330 -12.67 12.74 -1.77
C TYR A 330 -11.47 13.29 -1.00
N GLY A 331 -11.07 12.56 0.04
CA GLY A 331 -9.87 12.86 0.79
C GLY A 331 -8.60 12.75 -0.05
N TYR A 332 -7.62 13.56 0.30
CA TYR A 332 -6.35 13.63 -0.39
C TYR A 332 -5.18 13.85 0.57
N VAL A 333 -3.98 13.49 0.14
CA VAL A 333 -2.73 13.77 0.88
C VAL A 333 -2.25 15.17 0.55
N ILE A 334 -2.08 15.99 1.57
CA ILE A 334 -1.72 17.40 1.45
C ILE A 334 -0.35 17.54 0.77
N GLY A 335 -0.28 18.48 -0.17
CA GLY A 335 0.96 18.77 -0.92
C GLY A 335 1.15 17.94 -2.20
N ARG A 336 0.40 16.86 -2.40
CA ARG A 336 0.39 16.14 -3.69
C ARG A 336 -0.12 17.06 -4.78
N TRP A 337 0.57 17.10 -5.90
CA TRP A 337 0.19 17.94 -7.04
C TRP A 337 0.10 17.16 -8.34
N GLN A 338 -0.55 17.74 -9.32
CA GLN A 338 -0.66 17.17 -10.66
C GLN A 338 -0.49 18.25 -11.74
N LEU A 339 0.10 17.83 -12.86
CA LEU A 339 0.09 18.59 -14.11
C LEU A 339 -1.15 18.25 -14.96
N GLY A 340 -1.62 16.99 -14.87
CA GLY A 340 -2.72 16.47 -15.71
C GLY A 340 -2.34 16.36 -17.19
N LEU A 341 -1.05 16.14 -17.47
CA LEU A 341 -0.53 15.84 -18.79
C LEU A 341 -0.11 14.38 -18.87
N GLY A 342 -0.67 13.62 -19.81
CA GLY A 342 -0.10 12.35 -20.23
C GLY A 342 1.11 12.64 -21.11
N VAL A 343 2.26 12.05 -20.78
CA VAL A 343 3.52 12.22 -21.54
C VAL A 343 3.88 10.89 -22.19
N ALA A 344 4.22 10.92 -23.47
CA ALA A 344 4.79 9.80 -24.21
C ALA A 344 6.11 10.22 -24.86
N TYR A 345 6.82 9.26 -25.42
CA TYR A 345 8.16 9.45 -26.02
C TYR A 345 8.14 9.08 -27.50
N ASP A 346 8.75 9.90 -28.34
CA ASP A 346 8.90 9.58 -29.75
C ASP A 346 10.00 8.52 -29.98
N SER A 347 10.23 8.16 -31.24
CA SER A 347 11.25 7.17 -31.62
C SER A 347 12.69 7.54 -31.24
N ASN A 348 12.95 8.81 -30.93
CA ASN A 348 14.23 9.32 -30.46
C ASN A 348 14.26 9.52 -28.94
N GLY A 349 13.21 9.09 -28.25
CA GLY A 349 13.05 9.24 -26.80
C GLY A 349 12.74 10.68 -26.35
N ALA A 350 12.24 11.56 -27.22
CA ALA A 350 11.89 12.92 -26.82
C ALA A 350 10.47 12.97 -26.23
N PRO A 351 10.26 13.61 -25.05
CA PRO A 351 8.97 13.65 -24.40
C PRO A 351 8.00 14.61 -25.09
N TYR A 352 6.77 14.16 -25.31
CA TYR A 352 5.69 14.98 -25.86
C TYR A 352 4.38 14.76 -25.12
N VAL A 353 3.47 15.73 -25.22
CA VAL A 353 2.12 15.67 -24.63
C VAL A 353 1.28 14.67 -25.43
N ALA A 354 0.97 13.53 -24.82
CA ALA A 354 0.12 12.49 -25.41
C ALA A 354 -1.37 12.71 -25.11
N ASN A 355 -1.67 13.30 -23.95
CA ASN A 355 -3.02 13.59 -23.49
C ASN A 355 -3.04 14.81 -22.56
N ILE A 356 -4.18 15.51 -22.52
CA ILE A 356 -4.44 16.61 -21.56
C ILE A 356 -5.73 16.24 -20.84
N GLU A 357 -5.64 15.95 -19.54
CA GLU A 357 -6.78 15.63 -18.71
C GLU A 357 -7.70 16.85 -18.53
N ASN A 358 -8.99 16.67 -18.34
CA ASN A 358 -9.91 17.78 -18.06
C ASN A 358 -9.56 18.52 -16.75
N SER A 359 -8.96 17.81 -15.80
CA SER A 359 -8.46 18.35 -14.53
C SER A 359 -7.11 19.05 -14.65
N SER A 360 -6.45 18.95 -15.80
CA SER A 360 -5.11 19.53 -16.05
C SER A 360 -5.04 21.02 -15.74
N VAL A 361 -3.90 21.42 -15.19
CA VAL A 361 -3.56 22.86 -15.05
C VAL A 361 -3.34 23.54 -16.40
N PHE A 362 -3.15 22.76 -17.45
CA PHE A 362 -2.97 23.23 -18.85
C PHE A 362 -4.24 23.10 -19.69
N TYR A 363 -5.36 22.61 -19.14
CA TYR A 363 -6.63 22.51 -19.86
C TYR A 363 -7.13 23.90 -20.22
N GLY A 364 -7.47 24.12 -21.50
CA GLY A 364 -7.90 25.42 -22.01
C GLY A 364 -6.78 26.45 -22.24
N THR A 365 -5.53 26.07 -22.06
CA THR A 365 -4.37 26.86 -22.47
C THR A 365 -4.00 26.61 -23.94
N GLU A 366 -2.92 27.20 -24.43
CA GLU A 366 -2.39 26.97 -25.79
C GLU A 366 -1.71 25.60 -25.96
N VAL A 367 -1.47 24.84 -24.86
CA VAL A 367 -0.84 23.51 -24.89
C VAL A 367 -1.70 22.51 -25.65
N SER A 368 -1.09 21.81 -26.57
CA SER A 368 -1.77 20.85 -27.45
C SER A 368 -1.13 19.47 -27.41
N VAL A 369 -1.90 18.45 -27.71
CA VAL A 369 -1.40 17.09 -27.93
C VAL A 369 -0.37 17.12 -29.07
N ASN A 370 0.73 16.37 -28.91
CA ASN A 370 1.93 16.32 -29.74
C ASN A 370 2.89 17.53 -29.59
N ASP A 371 2.68 18.42 -28.64
CA ASP A 371 3.70 19.41 -28.29
C ASP A 371 4.83 18.77 -27.47
N TYR A 372 6.06 19.02 -27.87
CA TYR A 372 7.25 18.50 -27.19
C TYR A 372 7.60 19.33 -25.96
N ILE A 373 7.96 18.66 -24.87
CA ILE A 373 8.42 19.32 -23.64
C ILE A 373 9.91 19.64 -23.76
N LYS A 374 10.28 20.91 -23.63
CA LYS A 374 11.66 21.39 -23.87
C LYS A 374 12.34 21.93 -22.63
N LYS A 375 11.59 22.51 -21.69
CA LYS A 375 12.16 23.14 -20.50
C LYS A 375 11.12 23.19 -19.39
N VAL A 376 11.57 23.04 -18.17
CA VAL A 376 10.76 23.23 -16.96
C VAL A 376 11.45 24.22 -16.04
N SER A 377 10.72 25.20 -15.51
CA SER A 377 11.24 26.20 -14.58
C SER A 377 10.26 26.45 -13.43
N TYR A 378 10.77 26.63 -12.21
CA TYR A 378 9.99 26.94 -11.02
C TYR A 378 10.83 27.68 -9.98
N LEU A 379 10.18 28.23 -8.95
CA LEU A 379 10.86 28.91 -7.84
C LEU A 379 11.18 27.87 -6.73
N LYS A 380 12.43 27.93 -6.23
CA LYS A 380 12.86 27.16 -5.05
C LYS A 380 13.72 28.04 -4.18
N ASN A 381 13.35 28.22 -2.92
CA ASN A 381 14.08 29.05 -1.95
C ASN A 381 14.39 30.48 -2.45
N GLY A 382 13.44 31.11 -3.19
CA GLY A 382 13.58 32.45 -3.74
C GLY A 382 14.41 32.56 -5.03
N GLY A 383 14.96 31.47 -5.53
CA GLY A 383 15.69 31.40 -6.80
C GLY A 383 14.90 30.61 -7.86
N THR A 384 15.11 30.97 -9.14
CA THR A 384 14.54 30.21 -10.26
C THR A 384 15.40 28.98 -10.55
N VAL A 385 14.82 27.78 -10.46
CA VAL A 385 15.40 26.54 -10.94
C VAL A 385 14.93 26.31 -12.37
N THR A 386 15.82 25.93 -13.27
CA THR A 386 15.50 25.68 -14.68
C THR A 386 16.17 24.38 -15.13
N HIS A 387 15.37 23.50 -15.70
CA HIS A 387 15.81 22.23 -16.29
C HIS A 387 15.53 22.24 -17.79
N VAL A 388 16.56 22.01 -18.59
CA VAL A 388 16.43 21.83 -20.04
C VAL A 388 16.21 20.35 -20.34
N ILE A 389 15.15 20.03 -21.07
CA ILE A 389 14.79 18.68 -21.46
C ILE A 389 15.37 18.38 -22.85
N GLY A 390 16.46 17.67 -22.85
CA GLY A 390 17.18 17.30 -24.08
C GLY A 390 18.08 16.11 -23.81
N ALA A 391 18.44 15.38 -24.87
CA ALA A 391 19.38 14.28 -24.75
C ALA A 391 20.76 14.78 -24.31
N THR A 392 21.42 14.01 -23.46
CA THR A 392 22.81 14.19 -23.03
C THR A 392 23.70 13.10 -23.65
N ALA A 393 25.00 13.07 -23.31
CA ALA A 393 25.89 12.03 -23.78
C ALA A 393 25.46 10.63 -23.31
N ASP A 394 24.82 10.56 -22.10
CA ASP A 394 24.53 9.29 -21.42
C ASP A 394 23.03 8.99 -21.26
N LYS A 395 22.12 9.95 -21.60
CA LYS A 395 20.67 9.83 -21.38
C LYS A 395 19.88 10.35 -22.58
N LEU A 396 18.78 9.69 -22.90
CA LEU A 396 17.76 10.22 -23.81
C LEU A 396 17.02 11.39 -23.17
N ALA A 397 16.36 12.22 -23.96
CA ALA A 397 15.60 13.37 -23.46
C ALA A 397 14.45 12.95 -22.53
N GLY A 398 13.87 11.76 -22.73
CA GLY A 398 12.85 11.18 -21.87
C GLY A 398 13.37 10.80 -20.49
N ASP A 399 14.59 10.23 -20.43
CA ASP A 399 15.23 9.91 -19.15
C ASP A 399 15.51 11.17 -18.35
N VAL A 400 15.99 12.24 -19.04
CA VAL A 400 16.21 13.56 -18.43
C VAL A 400 14.89 14.13 -17.91
N PHE A 401 13.80 14.01 -18.68
CA PHE A 401 12.48 14.48 -18.23
C PHE A 401 12.01 13.71 -16.98
N ASN A 402 12.17 12.39 -16.93
CA ASN A 402 11.80 11.59 -15.78
C ASN A 402 12.59 11.99 -14.53
N ASP A 403 13.91 12.18 -14.64
CA ASP A 403 14.74 12.67 -13.54
C ASP A 403 14.26 14.05 -13.04
N VAL A 404 13.96 14.97 -13.95
CA VAL A 404 13.45 16.31 -13.63
C VAL A 404 12.10 16.21 -12.93
N TYR A 405 11.22 15.32 -13.39
CA TYR A 405 9.91 15.10 -12.78
C TYR A 405 10.03 14.57 -11.34
N GLU A 406 10.97 13.65 -11.08
CA GLU A 406 11.24 13.18 -9.72
C GLU A 406 11.80 14.31 -8.81
N VAL A 407 12.67 15.15 -9.32
CA VAL A 407 13.15 16.34 -8.59
C VAL A 407 11.98 17.30 -8.30
N MET A 408 11.11 17.55 -9.26
CA MET A 408 9.92 18.39 -9.07
C MET A 408 8.99 17.84 -7.99
N LYS A 409 8.81 16.52 -7.89
CA LYS A 409 7.98 15.90 -6.85
C LYS A 409 8.50 16.21 -5.44
N SER A 410 9.83 16.32 -5.28
CA SER A 410 10.44 16.67 -4.00
C SER A 410 10.46 18.16 -3.71
N ASP A 411 10.46 18.98 -4.75
CA ASP A 411 10.68 20.42 -4.66
C ASP A 411 9.38 21.23 -4.60
N LEU A 412 8.29 20.72 -5.16
CA LEU A 412 7.05 21.44 -5.38
C LEU A 412 5.88 20.84 -4.62
N LYS A 413 4.91 21.66 -4.31
CA LYS A 413 3.63 21.30 -3.70
C LYS A 413 2.46 21.94 -4.45
N ALA A 414 1.26 21.48 -4.19
CA ALA A 414 0.05 22.14 -4.69
C ALA A 414 0.01 23.61 -4.25
N GLY A 415 -0.31 24.48 -5.19
CA GLY A 415 -0.26 25.94 -5.02
C GLY A 415 1.01 26.60 -5.58
N ASP A 416 2.10 25.85 -5.79
CA ASP A 416 3.31 26.39 -6.43
C ASP A 416 3.08 26.58 -7.94
N SER A 417 3.86 27.50 -8.54
CA SER A 417 3.80 27.76 -9.97
C SER A 417 4.95 27.10 -10.72
N VAL A 418 4.62 26.48 -11.84
CA VAL A 418 5.58 25.89 -12.77
C VAL A 418 5.41 26.50 -14.15
N THR A 419 6.52 26.80 -14.83
CA THR A 419 6.56 27.25 -16.23
C THR A 419 7.13 26.11 -17.07
N ILE A 420 6.39 25.64 -18.04
CA ILE A 420 6.85 24.63 -19.00
C ILE A 420 6.96 25.27 -20.38
N THR A 421 8.11 25.09 -21.02
CA THR A 421 8.33 25.50 -22.41
C THR A 421 8.05 24.28 -23.29
N PHE A 422 7.17 24.49 -24.24
CA PHE A 422 6.77 23.53 -25.25
C PHE A 422 7.29 23.90 -26.61
N LYS A 423 7.44 22.94 -27.50
CA LYS A 423 7.70 23.13 -28.92
C LYS A 423 6.58 22.49 -29.72
N ASN A 424 5.83 23.33 -30.44
CA ASN A 424 4.70 22.83 -31.23
C ASN A 424 5.15 22.12 -32.51
N ARG A 425 4.19 21.50 -33.21
CA ARG A 425 4.42 20.77 -34.47
C ARG A 425 4.99 21.61 -35.60
N PHE A 426 4.91 22.97 -35.50
CA PHE A 426 5.46 23.92 -36.48
C PHE A 426 6.88 24.33 -36.12
N GLY A 427 7.44 23.83 -35.04
CA GLY A 427 8.80 24.13 -34.60
C GLY A 427 8.94 25.37 -33.73
N SER A 428 7.85 26.09 -33.42
CA SER A 428 7.85 27.28 -32.54
C SER A 428 7.85 26.85 -31.09
N GLU A 429 8.70 27.53 -30.28
CA GLU A 429 8.71 27.36 -28.82
C GLU A 429 7.86 28.44 -28.16
N TYR A 430 7.13 28.03 -27.12
CA TYR A 430 6.32 28.89 -26.28
C TYR A 430 6.32 28.38 -24.86
N SER A 431 5.94 29.20 -23.89
CA SER A 431 5.96 28.82 -22.46
C SER A 431 4.63 29.13 -21.81
N VAL A 432 4.15 28.20 -21.05
CA VAL A 432 2.93 28.34 -20.24
C VAL A 432 3.30 28.21 -18.77
N THR A 433 2.85 29.19 -17.97
CA THR A 433 2.96 29.14 -16.51
C THR A 433 1.62 28.72 -15.95
N ALA A 434 1.63 27.72 -15.07
CA ALA A 434 0.45 27.21 -14.41
C ALA A 434 0.69 27.03 -12.91
N THR A 435 -0.36 27.20 -12.11
CA THR A 435 -0.34 26.89 -10.69
C THR A 435 -0.74 25.43 -10.49
N LEU A 436 0.10 24.67 -9.79
CA LEU A 436 -0.12 23.26 -9.54
C LEU A 436 -1.37 23.04 -8.70
N LYS A 437 -2.25 22.15 -9.16
CA LYS A 437 -3.45 21.76 -8.44
C LYS A 437 -3.16 20.60 -7.48
N GLN A 438 -3.92 20.52 -6.40
CA GLN A 438 -3.92 19.37 -5.51
C GLN A 438 -4.33 18.11 -6.28
N LYS A 439 -3.54 17.04 -6.16
CA LYS A 439 -3.90 15.73 -6.72
C LYS A 439 -4.94 15.06 -5.81
N ILE A 440 -6.08 14.74 -6.39
CA ILE A 440 -7.14 13.96 -5.74
C ILE A 440 -7.33 12.71 -6.59
N TYR A 441 -7.05 11.54 -6.02
CA TYR A 441 -7.28 10.29 -6.70
C TYR A 441 -8.76 9.97 -6.69
N ARG A 442 -9.24 9.39 -7.79
CA ARG A 442 -10.65 9.20 -8.10
C ARG A 442 -11.44 10.50 -8.39
N ASP A 443 -10.77 11.53 -8.82
CA ASP A 443 -11.44 12.61 -9.54
C ASP A 443 -11.82 12.09 -10.93
N THR A 444 -13.00 11.45 -11.03
CA THR A 444 -13.46 10.84 -12.28
C THR A 444 -13.92 11.88 -13.31
N GLY A 445 -13.77 13.18 -13.01
CA GLY A 445 -14.33 14.25 -13.82
C GLY A 445 -15.87 14.20 -13.92
N LYS A 446 -16.51 13.27 -13.23
CA LYS A 446 -17.95 13.19 -13.02
C LYS A 446 -18.34 13.88 -11.70
N GLY A 447 -17.53 14.82 -11.29
CA GLY A 447 -17.87 15.75 -10.27
C GLY A 447 -19.01 16.60 -10.76
N THR A 448 -20.12 16.56 -10.05
CA THR A 448 -21.23 17.49 -10.18
C THR A 448 -21.87 17.52 -11.57
N GLY A 449 -22.66 16.51 -11.89
CA GLY A 449 -23.85 16.77 -12.69
C GLY A 449 -24.68 17.80 -11.94
N ASN A 450 -24.99 18.89 -12.60
CA ASN A 450 -25.82 20.01 -12.22
C ASN A 450 -26.80 19.76 -11.10
#